data_c32952d7cc7822e338535a418447f488
#
_entry.id   c32952d7cc7822e338535a418447f488
#
_cell.length_a   1.000
_cell.length_b   1.000
_cell.length_c   1.000
_cell.angle_alpha   90.00
_cell.angle_beta   90.00
_cell.angle_gamma   90.00
#
_symmetry.space_group_name_H-M   'P 1'
#
loop_
_entity.id
_entity.type
_entity.pdbx_description
1 polymer ?
#
loop_
_entity_poly.entity_id
_entity_poly.type
_entity_poly.pdbx_seq_one_letter_code
_entity_poly.pdbx_strand_id
1 'polypeptide(L)'
;MVSFNKLTRTLAGIAAAALIVPLAACGGSGNGGTATAEGIPAKGTDDGTEITLWTRSPLERQAKNVVEAYNKSHKNQVKLEIIPNDDMEGKVGGASQTDSLPDILAGDVVRIPYWASEGIFTDITKQIDGLDNKADLQQGHIEAGTVDGAEYTLPFITDVSVMVWNKTLYKEAGLDPEQGPKSIDQFVEQAKKVAALNKDGVAGSYLAGQSGGALVFDLFPSVWADGESVMNKDGSEATLDNDSMKGVLDAYKELANTTNGLGAGSKEETGATWTAPFANGKIGVMPYPNTSTTALFDAEKDGGFEVGVAPIPGTKEGKTSTFLGGDAMGISKDSKHVAQAWNFLYWLMQSDAQKEVFA
;
A
#
# COMPACT_ATOMS: atom_id res chain seq x y z
N MET A 1 22.18 -33.32 -43.88
CA MET A 1 22.58 -34.68 -44.31
C MET A 1 23.32 -35.34 -43.19
N VAL A 2 23.09 -36.60 -43.00
CA VAL A 2 23.65 -37.59 -42.04
C VAL A 2 22.82 -37.64 -40.74
N SER A 3 22.02 -38.53 -40.50
CA SER A 3 21.73 -39.99 -40.73
C SER A 3 21.46 -40.63 -39.35
N PHE A 4 20.29 -41.21 -39.26
CA PHE A 4 19.79 -42.05 -38.15
C PHE A 4 20.67 -43.29 -37.90
N ASN A 5 20.76 -43.72 -36.65
CA ASN A 5 20.90 -45.16 -36.40
C ASN A 5 20.10 -45.61 -35.17
N LYS A 6 19.18 -46.53 -35.45
CA LYS A 6 18.43 -47.35 -34.49
C LYS A 6 19.32 -48.49 -34.03
N LEU A 7 19.27 -48.86 -32.76
CA LEU A 7 19.57 -50.24 -32.36
C LEU A 7 18.57 -50.74 -31.31
N THR A 8 18.23 -51.99 -31.55
CA THR A 8 17.13 -52.82 -31.10
C THR A 8 17.42 -53.58 -29.78
N ARG A 9 16.42 -53.69 -28.97
CA ARG A 9 15.96 -54.82 -28.08
C ARG A 9 16.95 -55.88 -27.59
N THR A 10 16.91 -56.15 -26.28
CA THR A 10 16.86 -57.55 -25.78
C THR A 10 16.05 -57.63 -24.45
N LEU A 11 15.04 -58.50 -24.43
CA LEU A 11 14.27 -58.93 -23.28
C LEU A 11 15.09 -59.97 -22.46
N ALA A 12 15.05 -59.85 -21.14
CA ALA A 12 15.28 -61.01 -20.25
C ALA A 12 14.32 -60.85 -19.05
N GLY A 13 13.37 -61.78 -18.97
CA GLY A 13 12.46 -61.92 -17.84
C GLY A 13 13.10 -62.76 -16.73
N ILE A 14 12.83 -62.36 -15.48
CA ILE A 14 12.92 -63.28 -14.33
C ILE A 14 11.69 -63.01 -13.46
N ALA A 15 10.88 -64.05 -13.25
CA ALA A 15 9.76 -64.08 -12.33
C ALA A 15 10.26 -64.33 -10.91
N ALA A 16 9.78 -63.63 -9.91
CA ALA A 16 9.81 -64.01 -8.50
C ALA A 16 8.67 -63.39 -7.70
N ALA A 17 7.83 -64.28 -7.30
CA ALA A 17 6.93 -64.35 -6.13
C ALA A 17 6.48 -63.14 -5.37
N ALA A 18 5.17 -63.05 -5.26
CA ALA A 18 4.36 -62.16 -4.44
C ALA A 18 4.59 -62.36 -2.93
N LEU A 19 4.72 -61.21 -2.23
CA LEU A 19 4.34 -61.06 -0.83
C LEU A 19 3.45 -59.82 -0.74
N ILE A 20 2.17 -60.08 -0.56
CA ILE A 20 1.13 -59.07 -0.35
C ILE A 20 1.18 -58.64 1.12
N VAL A 21 1.67 -57.43 1.39
CA VAL A 21 1.44 -56.71 2.65
C VAL A 21 0.50 -55.56 2.32
N PRO A 22 -0.68 -55.48 2.94
CA PRO A 22 -1.52 -54.28 2.76
C PRO A 22 -0.95 -53.13 3.58
N LEU A 23 -0.12 -52.26 2.97
CA LEU A 23 0.07 -50.91 3.47
C LEU A 23 -1.16 -50.12 3.08
N ALA A 24 -1.94 -49.72 4.08
CA ALA A 24 -2.89 -48.62 3.96
C ALA A 24 -2.11 -47.34 3.68
N ALA A 25 -1.84 -47.08 2.41
CA ALA A 25 -1.35 -45.77 1.97
C ALA A 25 -2.56 -44.85 1.85
N CYS A 26 -2.71 -43.92 2.80
CA CYS A 26 -3.44 -42.71 2.55
C CYS A 26 -2.70 -41.99 1.41
N GLY A 27 -3.18 -42.23 0.18
CA GLY A 27 -2.74 -41.50 -0.99
C GLY A 27 -3.39 -40.14 -0.99
N GLY A 28 -2.70 -39.17 -0.46
CA GLY A 28 -3.01 -37.78 -0.75
C GLY A 28 -2.61 -37.51 -2.19
N SER A 29 -3.58 -37.48 -3.09
CA SER A 29 -3.42 -36.88 -4.41
C SER A 29 -3.10 -35.41 -4.19
N GLY A 30 -1.89 -34.98 -4.55
CA GLY A 30 -1.54 -33.57 -4.64
C GLY A 30 -2.35 -32.92 -5.76
N ASN A 31 -3.55 -32.53 -5.43
CA ASN A 31 -4.27 -31.49 -6.15
C ASN A 31 -3.68 -30.19 -5.63
N GLY A 32 -3.22 -29.31 -6.51
CA GLY A 32 -2.85 -27.92 -6.16
C GLY A 32 -4.10 -27.16 -5.74
N GLY A 33 -4.70 -27.54 -4.61
CA GLY A 33 -5.80 -26.83 -3.99
C GLY A 33 -5.26 -25.63 -3.26
N THR A 34 -5.86 -24.48 -3.49
CA THR A 34 -5.67 -23.27 -2.70
C THR A 34 -5.80 -23.63 -1.22
N ALA A 35 -4.82 -23.23 -0.40
CA ALA A 35 -4.91 -23.39 1.04
C ALA A 35 -6.17 -22.64 1.53
N THR A 36 -7.01 -23.30 2.31
CA THR A 36 -8.24 -22.69 2.86
C THR A 36 -8.19 -22.67 4.38
N ALA A 37 -8.80 -21.64 4.95
CA ALA A 37 -8.90 -21.46 6.39
C ALA A 37 -10.06 -22.25 7.01
N GLU A 38 -10.41 -23.42 6.46
CA GLU A 38 -11.51 -24.25 6.99
C GLU A 38 -11.23 -24.75 8.42
N GLY A 39 -12.24 -24.66 9.27
CA GLY A 39 -12.14 -25.13 10.66
C GLY A 39 -11.48 -24.18 11.65
N ILE A 40 -11.09 -22.98 11.22
CA ILE A 40 -10.55 -21.98 12.12
C ILE A 40 -11.67 -21.39 12.99
N PRO A 41 -11.44 -21.20 14.33
CA PRO A 41 -12.40 -20.53 15.19
C PRO A 41 -12.71 -19.11 14.69
N ALA A 42 -13.93 -18.62 14.89
CA ALA A 42 -14.37 -17.30 14.39
C ALA A 42 -13.44 -16.14 14.79
N LYS A 43 -12.83 -16.20 15.97
CA LYS A 43 -11.86 -15.21 16.48
C LYS A 43 -10.41 -15.67 16.40
N GLY A 44 -10.14 -16.79 15.71
CA GLY A 44 -8.82 -17.40 15.70
C GLY A 44 -8.44 -18.06 17.03
N THR A 45 -7.15 -18.29 17.22
CA THR A 45 -6.57 -18.94 18.42
C THR A 45 -5.51 -18.04 19.04
N ASP A 46 -5.57 -17.87 20.36
CA ASP A 46 -4.59 -17.12 21.16
C ASP A 46 -3.98 -18.06 22.22
N ASP A 47 -2.96 -18.82 21.84
CA ASP A 47 -2.36 -19.89 22.66
C ASP A 47 -0.91 -19.63 23.07
N GLY A 48 -0.32 -18.49 22.65
CA GLY A 48 1.07 -18.12 22.95
C GLY A 48 2.04 -18.45 21.81
N THR A 49 1.55 -18.75 20.62
CA THR A 49 2.39 -18.99 19.45
C THR A 49 3.03 -17.68 18.97
N GLU A 50 4.31 -17.74 18.56
CA GLU A 50 4.95 -16.65 17.81
C GLU A 50 4.55 -16.77 16.34
N ILE A 51 4.07 -15.66 15.76
CA ILE A 51 3.71 -15.53 14.35
C ILE A 51 4.52 -14.41 13.69
N THR A 52 4.83 -14.57 12.42
CA THR A 52 5.66 -13.62 11.67
C THR A 52 4.81 -12.72 10.79
N LEU A 53 5.13 -11.42 10.77
CA LEU A 53 4.51 -10.42 9.90
C LEU A 53 5.57 -9.68 9.10
N TRP A 54 5.43 -9.69 7.78
CA TRP A 54 6.21 -8.81 6.90
C TRP A 54 5.37 -7.63 6.43
N THR A 55 5.98 -6.43 6.47
CA THR A 55 5.41 -5.21 5.88
C THR A 55 6.51 -4.31 5.34
N ARG A 56 6.13 -3.28 4.59
CA ARG A 56 7.08 -2.36 3.94
C ARG A 56 7.40 -1.13 4.79
N SER A 57 8.60 -0.56 4.58
CA SER A 57 9.14 0.57 5.35
C SER A 57 8.29 1.85 5.37
N PRO A 58 7.52 2.25 4.34
CA PRO A 58 6.70 3.47 4.41
C PRO A 58 5.69 3.49 5.56
N LEU A 59 5.25 2.31 6.03
CA LEU A 59 4.28 2.16 7.12
C LEU A 59 4.89 1.63 8.43
N GLU A 60 6.21 1.67 8.56
CA GLU A 60 6.95 1.11 9.70
C GLU A 60 6.42 1.58 11.06
N ARG A 61 6.19 2.89 11.22
CA ARG A 61 5.72 3.48 12.48
C ARG A 61 4.36 2.90 12.89
N GLN A 62 3.42 2.89 11.96
CA GLN A 62 2.07 2.39 12.19
C GLN A 62 2.08 0.89 12.47
N ALA A 63 2.85 0.12 11.70
CA ALA A 63 2.98 -1.32 11.90
C ALA A 63 3.58 -1.66 13.27
N LYS A 64 4.58 -0.92 13.73
CA LYS A 64 5.15 -1.08 15.09
C LYS A 64 4.10 -0.83 16.16
N ASN A 65 3.29 0.24 16.03
CA ASN A 65 2.23 0.55 16.99
C ASN A 65 1.18 -0.59 17.05
N VAL A 66 0.74 -1.08 15.88
CA VAL A 66 -0.20 -2.21 15.79
C VAL A 66 0.35 -3.44 16.50
N VAL A 67 1.58 -3.84 16.17
CA VAL A 67 2.19 -5.04 16.73
C VAL A 67 2.45 -4.90 18.24
N GLU A 68 2.89 -3.73 18.69
CA GLU A 68 3.09 -3.47 20.12
C GLU A 68 1.78 -3.56 20.93
N ALA A 69 0.69 -2.99 20.42
CA ALA A 69 -0.63 -3.05 21.05
C ALA A 69 -1.16 -4.50 21.12
N TYR A 70 -1.03 -5.25 20.02
CA TYR A 70 -1.41 -6.66 20.01
C TYR A 70 -0.59 -7.48 21.00
N ASN A 71 0.74 -7.37 20.96
CA ASN A 71 1.65 -8.15 21.82
C ASN A 71 1.46 -7.85 23.31
N LYS A 72 0.98 -6.65 23.66
CA LYS A 72 0.63 -6.30 25.05
C LYS A 72 -0.64 -6.96 25.56
N SER A 73 -1.60 -7.23 24.67
CA SER A 73 -2.96 -7.65 25.03
C SER A 73 -3.23 -9.14 24.78
N HIS A 74 -2.37 -9.83 24.03
CA HIS A 74 -2.56 -11.22 23.63
C HIS A 74 -1.39 -12.12 24.08
N LYS A 75 -1.68 -13.43 24.14
CA LYS A 75 -0.64 -14.44 24.42
C LYS A 75 0.24 -14.68 23.21
N ASN A 76 -0.37 -14.73 22.01
CA ASN A 76 0.38 -14.79 20.78
C ASN A 76 1.30 -13.59 20.64
N GLN A 77 2.46 -13.77 20.04
CA GLN A 77 3.42 -12.70 19.84
C GLN A 77 3.72 -12.55 18.35
N VAL A 78 3.54 -11.35 17.82
CA VAL A 78 3.86 -11.04 16.44
C VAL A 78 5.31 -10.56 16.34
N LYS A 79 6.10 -11.24 15.52
CA LYS A 79 7.44 -10.84 15.14
C LYS A 79 7.38 -10.06 13.83
N LEU A 80 7.56 -8.76 13.92
CA LEU A 80 7.51 -7.84 12.78
C LEU A 80 8.85 -7.78 12.05
N GLU A 81 8.81 -7.90 10.73
CA GLU A 81 9.94 -7.58 9.85
C GLU A 81 9.55 -6.45 8.89
N ILE A 82 10.34 -5.37 8.90
CA ILE A 82 10.19 -4.22 8.01
C ILE A 82 11.09 -4.42 6.80
N ILE A 83 10.52 -4.38 5.61
CA ILE A 83 11.22 -4.62 4.35
C ILE A 83 11.27 -3.28 3.58
N PRO A 84 12.44 -2.89 3.03
CA PRO A 84 12.51 -1.76 2.11
C PRO A 84 11.50 -1.89 0.98
N ASN A 85 10.80 -0.81 0.64
CA ASN A 85 9.71 -0.86 -0.33
C ASN A 85 10.12 -1.50 -1.67
N ASP A 86 11.33 -1.18 -2.15
CA ASP A 86 11.82 -1.63 -3.45
C ASP A 86 12.28 -3.10 -3.44
N ASP A 87 12.58 -3.66 -2.24
CA ASP A 87 13.00 -5.05 -2.08
C ASP A 87 11.80 -6.01 -1.90
N MET A 88 10.62 -5.47 -1.61
CA MET A 88 9.44 -6.24 -1.21
C MET A 88 9.04 -7.29 -2.25
N GLU A 89 8.97 -6.92 -3.53
CA GLU A 89 8.58 -7.84 -4.60
C GLU A 89 9.58 -8.99 -4.77
N GLY A 90 10.88 -8.66 -4.79
CA GLY A 90 11.94 -9.66 -4.92
C GLY A 90 11.94 -10.63 -3.75
N LYS A 91 11.74 -10.13 -2.52
CA LYS A 91 11.70 -10.95 -1.32
C LYS A 91 10.48 -11.86 -1.29
N VAL A 92 9.29 -11.35 -1.58
CA VAL A 92 8.05 -12.15 -1.64
C VAL A 92 8.12 -13.20 -2.73
N GLY A 93 8.58 -12.83 -3.94
CA GLY A 93 8.73 -13.77 -5.04
C GLY A 93 9.73 -14.89 -4.74
N GLY A 94 10.87 -14.57 -4.11
CA GLY A 94 11.86 -15.57 -3.69
C GLY A 94 11.33 -16.50 -2.59
N ALA A 95 10.68 -15.95 -1.58
CA ALA A 95 10.10 -16.71 -0.47
C ALA A 95 8.97 -17.64 -0.93
N SER A 96 8.12 -17.18 -1.85
CA SER A 96 7.03 -18.00 -2.41
C SER A 96 7.51 -19.24 -3.17
N GLN A 97 8.72 -19.17 -3.76
CA GLN A 97 9.33 -20.30 -4.48
C GLN A 97 9.97 -21.33 -3.54
N THR A 98 10.23 -20.94 -2.30
CA THR A 98 10.95 -21.77 -1.30
C THR A 98 10.10 -22.11 -0.09
N ASP A 99 8.77 -21.90 -0.16
CA ASP A 99 7.79 -22.15 0.92
C ASP A 99 8.23 -21.48 2.25
N SER A 100 8.74 -20.25 2.17
CA SER A 100 9.30 -19.50 3.31
C SER A 100 8.66 -18.11 3.52
N LEU A 101 7.44 -17.95 3.03
CA LEU A 101 6.64 -16.75 3.31
C LEU A 101 6.38 -16.61 4.83
N PRO A 102 6.21 -15.40 5.36
CA PRO A 102 5.81 -15.18 6.74
C PRO A 102 4.39 -15.72 7.00
N ASP A 103 3.95 -15.81 8.25
CA ASP A 103 2.56 -16.18 8.55
C ASP A 103 1.56 -15.14 8.02
N ILE A 104 1.91 -13.86 8.16
CA ILE A 104 1.12 -12.72 7.66
C ILE A 104 1.99 -11.88 6.74
N LEU A 105 1.45 -11.59 5.56
CA LEU A 105 2.07 -10.70 4.58
C LEU A 105 1.16 -9.48 4.38
N ALA A 106 1.69 -8.30 4.69
CA ALA A 106 1.06 -7.02 4.38
C ALA A 106 1.84 -6.29 3.27
N GLY A 107 1.12 -5.74 2.32
CA GLY A 107 1.72 -5.05 1.18
C GLY A 107 0.82 -3.99 0.58
N ASP A 108 1.45 -3.14 -0.23
CA ASP A 108 0.78 -2.09 -0.97
C ASP A 108 -0.41 -2.63 -1.76
N VAL A 109 -1.57 -1.97 -1.63
CA VAL A 109 -2.80 -2.35 -2.31
C VAL A 109 -2.64 -2.50 -3.83
N VAL A 110 -1.66 -1.84 -4.44
CA VAL A 110 -1.38 -1.97 -5.88
C VAL A 110 -0.71 -3.31 -6.25
N ARG A 111 -0.09 -4.00 -5.28
CA ARG A 111 0.57 -5.31 -5.46
C ARG A 111 -0.32 -6.48 -5.09
N ILE A 112 -1.27 -6.25 -4.22
CA ILE A 112 -2.16 -7.28 -3.68
C ILE A 112 -2.90 -8.07 -4.77
N PRO A 113 -3.48 -7.45 -5.83
CA PRO A 113 -4.18 -8.20 -6.88
C PRO A 113 -3.28 -9.24 -7.55
N TYR A 114 -2.04 -8.87 -7.84
CA TYR A 114 -1.07 -9.79 -8.43
C TYR A 114 -0.72 -10.94 -7.46
N TRP A 115 -0.39 -10.61 -6.20
CA TRP A 115 -0.05 -11.64 -5.21
C TRP A 115 -1.21 -12.59 -4.92
N ALA A 116 -2.44 -12.10 -4.88
CA ALA A 116 -3.63 -12.93 -4.70
C ALA A 116 -3.83 -13.87 -5.91
N SER A 117 -3.68 -13.37 -7.14
CA SER A 117 -3.80 -14.18 -8.36
C SER A 117 -2.69 -15.24 -8.50
N GLU A 118 -1.49 -14.98 -7.95
CA GLU A 118 -0.38 -15.95 -7.90
C GLU A 118 -0.50 -16.96 -6.73
N GLY A 119 -1.59 -16.91 -5.97
CA GLY A 119 -1.85 -17.83 -4.87
C GLY A 119 -0.88 -17.68 -3.69
N ILE A 120 -0.42 -16.46 -3.42
CA ILE A 120 0.46 -16.13 -2.28
C ILE A 120 -0.29 -16.29 -0.94
N PHE A 121 -1.61 -16.10 -0.95
CA PHE A 121 -2.44 -16.05 0.25
C PHE A 121 -3.33 -17.29 0.41
N THR A 122 -3.70 -17.55 1.64
CA THR A 122 -4.74 -18.50 2.03
C THR A 122 -6.12 -17.87 1.84
N ASP A 123 -7.07 -18.59 1.27
CA ASP A 123 -8.47 -18.17 1.18
C ASP A 123 -9.08 -18.01 2.58
N ILE A 124 -9.49 -16.77 2.91
CA ILE A 124 -10.12 -16.38 4.19
C ILE A 124 -11.54 -15.84 4.01
N THR A 125 -12.18 -16.10 2.87
CA THR A 125 -13.53 -15.63 2.55
C THR A 125 -14.52 -15.91 3.68
N LYS A 126 -14.53 -17.14 4.17
CA LYS A 126 -15.45 -17.56 5.26
C LYS A 126 -15.23 -16.77 6.54
N GLN A 127 -13.99 -16.45 6.86
CA GLN A 127 -13.63 -15.68 8.04
C GLN A 127 -14.04 -14.22 7.88
N ILE A 128 -13.82 -13.63 6.70
CA ILE A 128 -14.24 -12.26 6.37
C ILE A 128 -15.77 -12.13 6.39
N ASP A 129 -16.47 -13.10 5.80
CA ASP A 129 -17.95 -13.14 5.83
C ASP A 129 -18.52 -13.25 7.24
N GLY A 130 -17.76 -13.81 8.18
CA GLY A 130 -18.11 -13.92 9.59
C GLY A 130 -17.85 -12.67 10.42
N LEU A 131 -17.31 -11.59 9.85
CA LEU A 131 -17.08 -10.32 10.56
C LEU A 131 -18.38 -9.51 10.65
N ASP A 132 -18.81 -9.17 11.87
CA ASP A 132 -20.02 -8.38 12.10
C ASP A 132 -19.92 -6.97 11.49
N ASN A 133 -18.70 -6.45 11.31
CA ASN A 133 -18.42 -5.13 10.79
C ASN A 133 -17.80 -5.14 9.37
N LYS A 134 -17.95 -6.22 8.60
CA LYS A 134 -17.41 -6.32 7.25
C LYS A 134 -17.78 -5.11 6.38
N ALA A 135 -19.00 -4.62 6.48
CA ALA A 135 -19.49 -3.49 5.69
C ALA A 135 -18.84 -2.14 6.06
N ASP A 136 -18.25 -2.03 7.26
CA ASP A 136 -17.57 -0.81 7.74
C ASP A 136 -16.09 -0.80 7.39
N LEU A 137 -15.55 -1.93 6.88
CA LEU A 137 -14.15 -2.03 6.47
C LEU A 137 -13.92 -1.33 5.13
N GLN A 138 -12.66 -0.95 4.87
CA GLN A 138 -12.28 -0.36 3.59
C GLN A 138 -12.43 -1.39 2.47
N GLN A 139 -13.52 -1.27 1.70
CA GLN A 139 -13.89 -2.25 0.67
C GLN A 139 -12.83 -2.37 -0.45
N GLY A 140 -12.19 -1.26 -0.85
CA GLY A 140 -11.16 -1.30 -1.87
C GLY A 140 -9.94 -2.17 -1.49
N HIS A 141 -9.63 -2.31 -0.20
CA HIS A 141 -8.57 -3.21 0.27
C HIS A 141 -8.99 -4.70 0.24
N ILE A 142 -10.29 -4.98 0.45
CA ILE A 142 -10.84 -6.32 0.31
C ILE A 142 -10.92 -6.68 -1.17
N GLU A 143 -11.44 -5.78 -2.00
CA GLU A 143 -11.55 -5.97 -3.45
C GLU A 143 -10.19 -6.18 -4.11
N ALA A 144 -9.15 -5.47 -3.67
CA ALA A 144 -7.78 -5.67 -4.15
C ALA A 144 -7.29 -7.11 -3.96
N GLY A 145 -7.69 -7.76 -2.87
CA GLY A 145 -7.35 -9.16 -2.55
C GLY A 145 -8.44 -10.15 -2.93
N THR A 146 -9.39 -9.79 -3.81
CA THR A 146 -10.45 -10.70 -4.26
C THR A 146 -10.14 -11.24 -5.64
N VAL A 147 -10.08 -12.57 -5.78
CA VAL A 147 -9.83 -13.27 -7.05
C VAL A 147 -10.89 -14.36 -7.22
N ASP A 148 -11.59 -14.36 -8.36
CA ASP A 148 -12.63 -15.34 -8.69
C ASP A 148 -13.73 -15.49 -7.61
N GLY A 149 -13.99 -14.40 -6.87
CA GLY A 149 -14.98 -14.35 -5.79
C GLY A 149 -14.48 -14.85 -4.44
N ALA A 150 -13.23 -15.29 -4.32
CA ALA A 150 -12.60 -15.62 -3.04
C ALA A 150 -11.84 -14.40 -2.50
N GLU A 151 -11.96 -14.14 -1.19
CA GLU A 151 -11.35 -13.00 -0.50
C GLU A 151 -10.13 -13.46 0.28
N TYR A 152 -8.98 -12.84 0.02
CA TYR A 152 -7.68 -13.24 0.54
C TYR A 152 -7.08 -12.25 1.52
N THR A 153 -7.55 -10.99 1.53
CA THR A 153 -6.95 -9.91 2.32
C THR A 153 -7.98 -9.05 3.05
N LEU A 154 -7.50 -8.44 4.14
CA LEU A 154 -8.19 -7.42 4.92
C LEU A 154 -7.38 -6.12 4.92
N PRO A 155 -7.98 -4.96 5.19
CA PRO A 155 -7.24 -3.72 5.40
C PRO A 155 -6.19 -3.89 6.50
N PHE A 156 -4.97 -3.37 6.27
CA PHE A 156 -3.94 -3.29 7.30
C PHE A 156 -3.81 -1.86 7.80
N ILE A 157 -3.30 -0.99 6.97
CA ILE A 157 -3.14 0.44 7.25
C ILE A 157 -3.63 1.19 6.03
N THR A 158 -4.60 2.07 6.22
CA THR A 158 -5.08 2.93 5.15
C THR A 158 -4.29 4.23 5.17
N ASP A 159 -3.79 4.66 4.03
CA ASP A 159 -3.23 5.99 3.85
C ASP A 159 -4.00 6.79 2.78
N VAL A 160 -3.91 8.11 2.88
CA VAL A 160 -4.56 9.01 1.95
C VAL A 160 -3.61 10.14 1.56
N SER A 161 -3.74 10.62 0.33
CA SER A 161 -3.08 11.85 -0.07
C SER A 161 -3.88 13.06 0.39
N VAL A 162 -3.19 14.06 0.89
CA VAL A 162 -3.76 15.34 1.31
C VAL A 162 -2.94 16.49 0.71
N MET A 163 -3.56 17.65 0.52
CA MET A 163 -2.84 18.87 0.22
C MET A 163 -2.36 19.48 1.53
N VAL A 164 -1.05 19.74 1.64
CA VAL A 164 -0.48 20.46 2.79
C VAL A 164 0.10 21.79 2.34
N TRP A 165 0.05 22.82 3.21
CA TRP A 165 0.73 24.07 2.96
C TRP A 165 1.38 24.64 4.22
N ASN A 166 2.49 25.38 4.01
CA ASN A 166 3.23 26.06 5.05
C ASN A 166 2.60 27.43 5.31
N LYS A 167 1.85 27.58 6.41
CA LYS A 167 1.14 28.81 6.77
C LYS A 167 2.11 29.98 7.00
N THR A 168 3.33 29.73 7.47
CA THR A 168 4.34 30.75 7.67
C THR A 168 4.79 31.34 6.34
N LEU A 169 5.13 30.50 5.35
CA LEU A 169 5.48 30.93 4.01
C LEU A 169 4.32 31.62 3.29
N TYR A 170 3.08 31.17 3.55
CA TYR A 170 1.88 31.83 3.02
C TYR A 170 1.73 33.28 3.55
N LYS A 171 1.86 33.48 4.87
CA LYS A 171 1.85 34.82 5.46
C LYS A 171 2.91 35.73 4.83
N GLU A 172 4.14 35.22 4.67
CA GLU A 172 5.24 35.98 4.06
C GLU A 172 4.97 36.31 2.58
N ALA A 173 4.33 35.38 1.85
CA ALA A 173 3.95 35.59 0.45
C ALA A 173 2.68 36.44 0.25
N GLY A 174 2.08 36.94 1.32
CA GLY A 174 0.84 37.72 1.27
C GLY A 174 -0.41 36.91 0.93
N LEU A 175 -0.36 35.58 1.20
CA LEU A 175 -1.49 34.67 1.07
C LEU A 175 -2.24 34.57 2.42
N ASP A 176 -3.52 34.20 2.35
CA ASP A 176 -4.28 33.83 3.54
C ASP A 176 -3.76 32.46 4.08
N PRO A 177 -3.17 32.43 5.28
CA PRO A 177 -2.60 31.20 5.83
C PRO A 177 -3.64 30.14 6.20
N GLU A 178 -4.92 30.54 6.34
CA GLU A 178 -5.99 29.61 6.69
C GLU A 178 -6.68 29.00 5.45
N GLN A 179 -6.27 29.38 4.25
CA GLN A 179 -6.88 28.89 3.01
C GLN A 179 -5.86 28.23 2.08
N GLY A 180 -5.91 26.89 2.03
CA GLY A 180 -5.24 26.12 0.98
C GLY A 180 -5.91 26.28 -0.39
N PRO A 181 -5.32 25.71 -1.45
CA PRO A 181 -5.86 25.81 -2.80
C PRO A 181 -7.18 25.04 -2.94
N LYS A 182 -8.14 25.65 -3.66
CA LYS A 182 -9.47 25.07 -3.94
C LYS A 182 -9.61 24.57 -5.38
N SER A 183 -8.58 24.78 -6.20
CA SER A 183 -8.44 24.25 -7.55
C SER A 183 -6.96 24.12 -7.89
N ILE A 184 -6.66 23.39 -8.96
CA ILE A 184 -5.27 23.27 -9.47
C ILE A 184 -4.73 24.63 -9.91
N ASP A 185 -5.55 25.53 -10.46
CA ASP A 185 -5.13 26.89 -10.80
C ASP A 185 -4.71 27.68 -9.55
N GLN A 186 -5.48 27.58 -8.47
CA GLN A 186 -5.11 28.22 -7.19
C GLN A 186 -3.85 27.58 -6.58
N PHE A 187 -3.66 26.28 -6.71
CA PHE A 187 -2.43 25.60 -6.31
C PHE A 187 -1.21 26.21 -7.01
N VAL A 188 -1.26 26.38 -8.34
CA VAL A 188 -0.19 27.00 -9.11
C VAL A 188 0.03 28.45 -8.69
N GLU A 189 -1.05 29.26 -8.55
CA GLU A 189 -0.96 30.66 -8.13
C GLU A 189 -0.29 30.79 -6.75
N GLN A 190 -0.73 30.02 -5.77
CA GLN A 190 -0.20 30.06 -4.41
C GLN A 190 1.26 29.57 -4.37
N ALA A 191 1.60 28.49 -5.07
CA ALA A 191 2.96 27.99 -5.19
C ALA A 191 3.89 29.06 -5.82
N LYS A 192 3.45 29.76 -6.87
CA LYS A 192 4.22 30.83 -7.52
C LYS A 192 4.45 32.03 -6.60
N LYS A 193 3.47 32.40 -5.77
CA LYS A 193 3.63 33.46 -4.77
C LYS A 193 4.69 33.13 -3.74
N VAL A 194 4.72 31.87 -3.25
CA VAL A 194 5.78 31.40 -2.35
C VAL A 194 7.13 31.36 -3.07
N ALA A 195 7.19 30.86 -4.30
CA ALA A 195 8.40 30.83 -5.11
C ALA A 195 9.02 32.24 -5.30
N ALA A 196 8.16 33.26 -5.44
CA ALA A 196 8.56 34.66 -5.62
C ALA A 196 9.19 35.29 -4.37
N LEU A 197 9.15 34.66 -3.20
CA LEU A 197 9.90 35.08 -2.02
C LEU A 197 11.41 35.05 -2.25
N ASN A 198 11.90 34.24 -3.19
CA ASN A 198 13.31 34.08 -3.53
C ASN A 198 14.23 33.83 -2.32
N LYS A 199 13.72 33.11 -1.33
CA LYS A 199 14.47 32.70 -0.15
C LYS A 199 15.32 31.47 -0.45
N ASP A 200 16.48 31.38 0.17
CA ASP A 200 17.41 30.26 -0.03
C ASP A 200 16.78 28.90 0.31
N GLY A 201 16.75 28.03 -0.69
CA GLY A 201 16.18 26.69 -0.62
C GLY A 201 14.66 26.64 -0.52
N VAL A 202 13.93 27.78 -0.58
CA VAL A 202 12.47 27.82 -0.57
C VAL A 202 11.92 27.69 -1.99
N ALA A 203 10.90 26.88 -2.16
CA ALA A 203 10.21 26.67 -3.42
C ALA A 203 8.69 26.65 -3.26
N GLY A 204 7.97 26.86 -4.37
CA GLY A 204 6.52 26.84 -4.38
C GLY A 204 5.95 25.47 -4.06
N SER A 205 6.43 24.44 -4.75
CA SER A 205 5.98 23.06 -4.60
C SER A 205 7.13 22.07 -4.76
N TYR A 206 6.82 20.78 -4.58
CA TYR A 206 7.73 19.65 -4.76
C TYR A 206 6.98 18.42 -5.27
N LEU A 207 7.64 17.58 -6.05
CA LEU A 207 7.12 16.29 -6.46
C LEU A 207 8.27 15.27 -6.64
N ALA A 208 7.96 13.98 -6.60
CA ALA A 208 8.92 12.92 -6.84
C ALA A 208 8.91 12.50 -8.32
N GLY A 209 9.62 13.26 -9.16
CA GLY A 209 9.56 13.15 -10.63
C GLY A 209 10.02 11.81 -11.23
N GLN A 210 10.78 11.01 -10.48
CA GLN A 210 11.22 9.67 -10.88
C GLN A 210 10.44 8.53 -10.20
N SER A 211 9.42 8.86 -9.40
CA SER A 211 8.60 7.85 -8.71
C SER A 211 7.22 7.74 -9.34
N GLY A 212 6.98 6.68 -10.11
CA GLY A 212 5.65 6.43 -10.68
C GLY A 212 4.55 6.33 -9.61
N GLY A 213 4.83 5.67 -8.48
CA GLY A 213 3.89 5.54 -7.37
C GLY A 213 3.56 6.89 -6.71
N ALA A 214 4.56 7.73 -6.43
CA ALA A 214 4.32 9.06 -5.87
C ALA A 214 3.56 9.96 -6.85
N LEU A 215 3.87 9.89 -8.16
CA LEU A 215 3.14 10.65 -9.17
C LEU A 215 1.66 10.25 -9.24
N VAL A 216 1.35 8.97 -9.17
CA VAL A 216 -0.05 8.50 -9.07
C VAL A 216 -0.73 9.06 -7.83
N PHE A 217 -0.05 8.97 -6.68
CA PHE A 217 -0.53 9.45 -5.39
C PHE A 217 -0.80 10.97 -5.36
N ASP A 218 0.02 11.74 -6.07
CA ASP A 218 -0.05 13.21 -6.09
C ASP A 218 -0.99 13.76 -7.16
N LEU A 219 -1.01 13.17 -8.37
CA LEU A 219 -1.67 13.76 -9.53
C LEU A 219 -3.09 13.23 -9.76
N PHE A 220 -3.31 11.92 -9.56
CA PHE A 220 -4.58 11.28 -9.89
C PHE A 220 -5.77 11.79 -9.05
N PRO A 221 -5.61 12.15 -7.76
CA PRO A 221 -6.72 12.70 -6.99
C PRO A 221 -7.40 13.91 -7.65
N SER A 222 -6.63 14.79 -8.30
CA SER A 222 -7.21 15.94 -9.00
C SER A 222 -8.05 15.52 -10.21
N VAL A 223 -7.67 14.45 -10.89
CA VAL A 223 -8.42 13.86 -12.01
C VAL A 223 -9.73 13.24 -11.51
N TRP A 224 -9.66 12.47 -10.44
CA TRP A 224 -10.84 11.85 -9.82
C TRP A 224 -11.80 12.87 -9.20
N ALA A 225 -11.27 13.98 -8.67
CA ALA A 225 -12.10 15.08 -8.17
C ALA A 225 -13.03 15.66 -9.24
N ASP A 226 -12.59 15.69 -10.49
CA ASP A 226 -13.38 16.15 -11.62
C ASP A 226 -14.40 15.10 -12.13
N GLY A 227 -14.34 13.88 -11.61
CA GLY A 227 -15.18 12.76 -12.01
C GLY A 227 -14.63 11.95 -13.19
N GLU A 228 -13.40 12.24 -13.61
CA GLU A 228 -12.71 11.48 -14.66
C GLU A 228 -12.04 10.22 -14.09
N SER A 229 -11.80 9.23 -14.92
CA SER A 229 -11.08 8.02 -14.55
C SER A 229 -9.71 7.96 -15.23
N VAL A 230 -8.79 7.28 -14.61
CA VAL A 230 -7.44 7.02 -15.15
C VAL A 230 -7.35 5.68 -15.89
N MET A 231 -8.37 4.82 -15.71
CA MET A 231 -8.53 3.54 -16.39
C MET A 231 -10.01 3.34 -16.78
N ASN A 232 -10.27 2.50 -17.76
CA ASN A 232 -11.61 2.05 -18.06
C ASN A 232 -12.16 1.16 -16.93
N LYS A 233 -13.46 0.81 -17.00
CA LYS A 233 -14.18 0.15 -15.90
C LYS A 233 -13.62 -1.22 -15.51
N ASP A 234 -13.03 -1.95 -16.46
CA ASP A 234 -12.46 -3.28 -16.24
C ASP A 234 -10.94 -3.26 -15.99
N GLY A 235 -10.33 -2.06 -15.95
CA GLY A 235 -8.91 -1.88 -15.67
C GLY A 235 -7.96 -2.29 -16.81
N SER A 236 -8.49 -2.65 -17.98
CA SER A 236 -7.69 -3.17 -19.10
C SER A 236 -7.05 -2.09 -19.97
N GLU A 237 -7.52 -0.84 -19.89
CA GLU A 237 -7.09 0.26 -20.76
C GLU A 237 -6.96 1.56 -19.96
N ALA A 238 -5.84 2.27 -20.14
CA ALA A 238 -5.62 3.57 -19.51
C ALA A 238 -6.44 4.66 -20.23
N THR A 239 -7.08 5.54 -19.45
CA THR A 239 -7.89 6.68 -19.94
C THR A 239 -7.27 8.02 -19.54
N LEU A 240 -5.93 8.08 -19.47
CA LEU A 240 -5.18 9.27 -19.04
C LEU A 240 -5.23 10.44 -20.04
N ASP A 241 -5.61 10.21 -21.29
CA ASP A 241 -5.75 11.28 -22.29
C ASP A 241 -7.10 12.00 -22.14
N ASN A 242 -7.32 12.61 -20.98
CA ASN A 242 -8.50 13.42 -20.69
C ASN A 242 -8.09 14.86 -20.30
N ASP A 243 -9.05 15.79 -20.31
CA ASP A 243 -8.78 17.20 -20.10
C ASP A 243 -8.32 17.50 -18.66
N SER A 244 -8.83 16.77 -17.66
CA SER A 244 -8.41 16.94 -16.27
C SER A 244 -6.94 16.56 -16.08
N MET A 245 -6.49 15.43 -16.64
CA MET A 245 -5.09 15.04 -16.58
C MET A 245 -4.19 16.05 -17.32
N LYS A 246 -4.61 16.53 -18.49
CA LYS A 246 -3.88 17.59 -19.22
C LYS A 246 -3.74 18.85 -18.36
N GLY A 247 -4.82 19.28 -17.72
CA GLY A 247 -4.80 20.44 -16.81
C GLY A 247 -3.83 20.26 -15.63
N VAL A 248 -3.82 19.09 -15.01
CA VAL A 248 -2.88 18.75 -13.93
C VAL A 248 -1.43 18.77 -14.42
N LEU A 249 -1.15 18.13 -15.58
CA LEU A 249 0.20 18.12 -16.15
C LEU A 249 0.67 19.52 -16.58
N ASP A 250 -0.21 20.35 -17.15
CA ASP A 250 0.11 21.73 -17.52
C ASP A 250 0.42 22.58 -16.28
N ALA A 251 -0.29 22.38 -15.16
CA ALA A 251 0.00 23.02 -13.88
C ALA A 251 1.43 22.72 -13.38
N TYR A 252 1.81 21.45 -13.33
CA TYR A 252 3.17 21.08 -12.94
C TYR A 252 4.22 21.52 -13.94
N LYS A 253 3.93 21.52 -15.24
CA LYS A 253 4.80 22.09 -16.27
C LYS A 253 4.98 23.59 -16.07
N GLU A 254 3.95 24.34 -15.71
CA GLU A 254 4.04 25.75 -15.38
C GLU A 254 4.97 25.98 -14.18
N LEU A 255 4.79 25.22 -13.09
CA LEU A 255 5.67 25.28 -11.92
C LEU A 255 7.13 24.91 -12.29
N ALA A 256 7.34 23.89 -13.11
CA ALA A 256 8.67 23.50 -13.55
C ALA A 256 9.40 24.56 -14.38
N ASN A 257 8.63 25.46 -15.05
CA ASN A 257 9.15 26.58 -15.82
C ASN A 257 9.21 27.91 -15.03
N THR A 258 8.72 27.90 -13.79
CA THR A 258 8.76 29.05 -12.88
C THR A 258 10.03 28.98 -12.01
N THR A 259 10.76 30.09 -11.87
CA THR A 259 11.90 30.15 -10.94
C THR A 259 11.46 29.80 -9.53
N ASN A 260 12.10 28.81 -8.89
CA ASN A 260 11.71 28.25 -7.60
C ASN A 260 10.26 27.69 -7.54
N GLY A 261 9.61 27.46 -8.68
CA GLY A 261 8.27 26.91 -8.72
C GLY A 261 8.23 25.46 -8.20
N LEU A 262 9.23 24.65 -8.60
CA LEU A 262 9.51 23.34 -7.99
C LEU A 262 10.85 23.38 -7.24
N GLY A 263 10.92 22.73 -6.10
CA GLY A 263 12.12 22.59 -5.30
C GLY A 263 13.26 21.85 -6.02
N ALA A 264 14.48 22.19 -5.67
CA ALA A 264 15.67 21.54 -6.22
C ALA A 264 15.61 20.02 -5.97
N GLY A 265 15.95 19.24 -6.99
CA GLY A 265 15.89 17.77 -6.93
C GLY A 265 14.52 17.16 -7.22
N SER A 266 13.44 17.93 -7.36
CA SER A 266 12.10 17.38 -7.65
C SER A 266 12.06 16.44 -8.86
N LYS A 267 12.81 16.75 -9.92
CA LYS A 267 12.80 15.96 -11.16
C LYS A 267 13.52 14.64 -11.01
N GLU A 268 14.51 14.58 -10.14
CA GLU A 268 15.38 13.42 -9.88
C GLU A 268 14.93 12.60 -8.66
N GLU A 269 13.96 13.11 -7.89
CA GLU A 269 13.46 12.45 -6.67
C GLU A 269 12.74 11.13 -7.00
N THR A 270 13.20 10.05 -6.34
CA THR A 270 12.72 8.69 -6.55
C THR A 270 11.60 8.27 -5.59
N GLY A 271 11.15 9.17 -4.71
CA GLY A 271 10.10 8.93 -3.74
C GLY A 271 10.61 8.55 -2.34
N ALA A 272 11.91 8.29 -2.18
CA ALA A 272 12.47 7.91 -0.88
C ALA A 272 12.46 9.03 0.15
N THR A 273 12.66 10.27 -0.31
CA THR A 273 12.81 11.47 0.54
C THR A 273 11.87 12.62 0.19
N TRP A 274 10.88 12.39 -0.67
CA TRP A 274 10.04 13.45 -1.26
C TRP A 274 9.24 14.28 -0.25
N THR A 275 8.98 13.75 0.93
CA THR A 275 8.31 14.47 2.02
C THR A 275 9.24 15.40 2.81
N ALA A 276 10.54 15.14 2.80
CA ALA A 276 11.52 15.84 3.62
C ALA A 276 11.63 17.36 3.32
N PRO A 277 11.61 17.84 2.07
CA PRO A 277 11.68 19.26 1.78
C PRO A 277 10.54 20.08 2.42
N PHE A 278 9.32 19.53 2.45
CA PHE A 278 8.21 20.18 3.15
C PHE A 278 8.39 20.14 4.67
N ALA A 279 8.73 18.98 5.23
CA ALA A 279 8.98 18.82 6.67
C ALA A 279 10.09 19.75 7.18
N ASN A 280 11.07 20.11 6.33
CA ASN A 280 12.13 21.06 6.60
C ASN A 280 11.71 22.53 6.40
N GLY A 281 10.42 22.82 6.14
CA GLY A 281 9.88 24.16 5.98
C GLY A 281 10.29 24.87 4.69
N LYS A 282 10.74 24.12 3.68
CA LYS A 282 11.28 24.69 2.43
C LYS A 282 10.26 24.76 1.28
N ILE A 283 9.08 24.18 1.45
CA ILE A 283 8.06 24.10 0.40
C ILE A 283 6.80 24.83 0.84
N GLY A 284 6.20 25.58 -0.09
CA GLY A 284 4.97 26.34 0.14
C GLY A 284 3.73 25.46 0.24
N VAL A 285 3.51 24.63 -0.76
CA VAL A 285 2.31 23.79 -0.88
C VAL A 285 2.60 22.56 -1.74
N MET A 286 2.12 21.39 -1.33
CA MET A 286 2.28 20.15 -2.12
C MET A 286 1.28 19.06 -1.68
N PRO A 287 0.96 18.09 -2.53
CA PRO A 287 0.37 16.84 -2.08
C PRO A 287 1.31 16.09 -1.10
N TYR A 288 0.72 15.41 -0.11
CA TYR A 288 1.48 14.82 0.99
C TYR A 288 0.77 13.57 1.55
N PRO A 289 1.47 12.53 2.01
CA PRO A 289 0.85 11.39 2.64
C PRO A 289 0.40 11.74 4.07
N ASN A 290 -0.84 11.40 4.43
CA ASN A 290 -1.35 11.64 5.78
C ASN A 290 -0.53 10.89 6.84
N THR A 291 0.05 9.75 6.51
CA THR A 291 0.90 8.95 7.41
C THR A 291 2.16 9.68 7.87
N SER A 292 2.59 10.71 7.13
CA SER A 292 3.73 11.57 7.49
C SER A 292 3.31 12.89 8.17
N THR A 293 2.02 13.23 8.24
CA THR A 293 1.55 14.51 8.83
C THR A 293 1.78 14.60 10.33
N THR A 294 1.78 13.49 11.06
CA THR A 294 2.06 13.48 12.50
C THR A 294 3.42 14.13 12.82
N ALA A 295 4.45 13.84 12.01
CA ALA A 295 5.77 14.46 12.19
C ALA A 295 5.74 15.99 11.97
N LEU A 296 4.86 16.46 11.07
CA LEU A 296 4.66 17.90 10.84
C LEU A 296 4.01 18.58 12.05
N PHE A 297 2.97 17.98 12.60
CA PHE A 297 2.29 18.53 13.79
C PHE A 297 3.15 18.44 15.05
N ASP A 298 4.00 17.43 15.19
CA ASP A 298 4.97 17.37 16.28
C ASP A 298 6.02 18.47 16.13
N ALA A 299 6.55 18.70 14.92
CA ALA A 299 7.47 19.80 14.65
C ALA A 299 6.84 21.19 14.88
N GLU A 300 5.55 21.37 14.57
CA GLU A 300 4.80 22.60 14.86
C GLU A 300 4.73 22.87 16.36
N LYS A 301 4.43 21.85 17.21
CA LYS A 301 4.42 21.97 18.67
C LYS A 301 5.79 22.39 19.24
N ASP A 302 6.87 21.95 18.61
CA ASP A 302 8.24 22.25 19.00
C ASP A 302 8.74 23.62 18.49
N GLY A 303 7.83 24.47 17.97
CA GLY A 303 8.13 25.82 17.49
C GLY A 303 8.56 25.88 16.03
N GLY A 304 8.24 24.84 15.25
CA GLY A 304 8.34 24.81 13.79
C GLY A 304 7.30 25.71 13.11
N PHE A 305 7.13 25.52 11.79
CA PHE A 305 6.13 26.27 11.03
C PHE A 305 4.74 25.65 11.18
N GLU A 306 3.72 26.49 11.13
CA GLU A 306 2.31 26.04 11.15
C GLU A 306 1.92 25.39 9.82
N VAL A 307 1.15 24.31 9.90
CA VAL A 307 0.73 23.49 8.74
C VAL A 307 -0.78 23.61 8.51
N GLY A 308 -1.17 23.83 7.26
CA GLY A 308 -2.55 23.67 6.81
C GLY A 308 -2.72 22.35 6.07
N VAL A 309 -3.90 21.74 6.19
CA VAL A 309 -4.24 20.46 5.55
C VAL A 309 -5.64 20.54 4.95
N ALA A 310 -5.80 20.03 3.73
CA ALA A 310 -7.09 19.92 3.04
C ALA A 310 -7.10 18.70 2.09
N PRO A 311 -8.27 18.25 1.61
CA PRO A 311 -8.33 17.33 0.48
C PRO A 311 -7.66 17.91 -0.76
N ILE A 312 -7.17 17.04 -1.66
CA ILE A 312 -6.56 17.49 -2.92
C ILE A 312 -7.63 18.04 -3.85
N PRO A 313 -7.46 19.27 -4.39
CA PRO A 313 -8.45 19.88 -5.26
C PRO A 313 -8.39 19.32 -6.68
N GLY A 314 -9.54 19.35 -7.37
CA GLY A 314 -9.64 19.11 -8.81
C GLY A 314 -9.20 20.33 -9.64
N THR A 315 -9.35 20.21 -10.97
CA THR A 315 -9.13 21.34 -11.88
C THR A 315 -10.20 22.42 -11.71
N LYS A 316 -11.38 22.03 -11.19
CA LYS A 316 -12.51 22.94 -10.93
C LYS A 316 -12.65 23.21 -9.44
N GLU A 317 -12.93 24.47 -9.09
CA GLU A 317 -13.16 24.86 -7.69
C GLU A 317 -14.33 24.09 -7.05
N GLY A 318 -14.17 23.70 -5.79
CA GLY A 318 -15.18 22.99 -5.02
C GLY A 318 -15.25 21.48 -5.29
N LYS A 319 -14.38 20.96 -6.12
CA LYS A 319 -14.20 19.53 -6.35
C LYS A 319 -12.92 19.07 -5.64
N THR A 320 -13.02 17.99 -4.89
CA THR A 320 -11.87 17.43 -4.15
C THR A 320 -11.90 15.91 -4.21
N SER A 321 -10.74 15.30 -4.09
CA SER A 321 -10.58 13.86 -3.94
C SER A 321 -9.32 13.54 -3.15
N THR A 322 -9.03 12.26 -2.99
CA THR A 322 -7.80 11.75 -2.38
C THR A 322 -7.42 10.44 -3.08
N PHE A 323 -6.16 10.12 -3.10
CA PHE A 323 -5.74 8.73 -3.29
C PHE A 323 -6.03 7.98 -1.99
N LEU A 324 -6.75 6.89 -2.08
CA LEU A 324 -7.01 5.99 -0.97
C LEU A 324 -6.17 4.73 -1.17
N GLY A 325 -5.04 4.71 -0.53
CA GLY A 325 -4.03 3.67 -0.62
C GLY A 325 -3.74 2.99 0.72
N GLY A 326 -2.50 2.61 0.90
CA GLY A 326 -2.02 1.89 2.07
C GLY A 326 -1.77 0.43 1.77
N ASP A 327 -1.84 -0.39 2.81
CA ASP A 327 -1.57 -1.82 2.73
C ASP A 327 -2.79 -2.65 3.10
N ALA A 328 -2.97 -3.74 2.36
CA ALA A 328 -3.81 -4.86 2.79
C ALA A 328 -2.92 -6.00 3.29
N MET A 329 -3.47 -6.86 4.16
CA MET A 329 -2.78 -7.99 4.73
C MET A 329 -3.55 -9.28 4.53
N GLY A 330 -2.83 -10.36 4.31
CA GLY A 330 -3.39 -11.72 4.18
C GLY A 330 -2.54 -12.74 4.92
N ILE A 331 -3.12 -13.92 5.14
CA ILE A 331 -2.40 -15.06 5.69
C ILE A 331 -1.70 -15.76 4.53
N SER A 332 -0.39 -15.96 4.63
CA SER A 332 0.35 -16.60 3.56
C SER A 332 -0.02 -18.08 3.40
N LYS A 333 0.04 -18.57 2.18
CA LYS A 333 -0.21 -19.99 1.84
C LYS A 333 0.69 -20.97 2.61
N ASP A 334 1.88 -20.53 3.01
CA ASP A 334 2.90 -21.35 3.67
C ASP A 334 2.75 -21.39 5.19
N SER A 335 1.87 -20.52 5.76
CA SER A 335 1.68 -20.43 7.21
C SER A 335 1.26 -21.75 7.83
N LYS A 336 1.92 -22.12 8.90
CA LYS A 336 1.55 -23.25 9.76
C LYS A 336 0.70 -22.82 10.95
N HIS A 337 0.48 -21.50 11.10
CA HIS A 337 -0.19 -20.85 12.23
C HIS A 337 -1.44 -20.06 11.79
N VAL A 338 -2.19 -20.61 10.80
CA VAL A 338 -3.32 -19.91 10.16
C VAL A 338 -4.36 -19.43 11.18
N ALA A 339 -4.68 -20.24 12.22
CA ALA A 339 -5.63 -19.85 13.25
C ALA A 339 -5.12 -18.70 14.16
N GLN A 340 -3.83 -18.68 14.45
CA GLN A 340 -3.19 -17.62 15.23
C GLN A 340 -3.01 -16.35 14.41
N ALA A 341 -2.63 -16.48 13.15
CA ALA A 341 -2.60 -15.36 12.20
C ALA A 341 -3.98 -14.73 12.04
N TRP A 342 -5.04 -15.56 11.90
CA TRP A 342 -6.41 -15.05 11.86
C TRP A 342 -6.79 -14.30 13.16
N ASN A 343 -6.32 -14.74 14.33
CA ASN A 343 -6.58 -14.03 15.57
C ASN A 343 -6.04 -12.59 15.54
N PHE A 344 -4.85 -12.37 14.98
CA PHE A 344 -4.31 -11.02 14.78
C PHE A 344 -5.14 -10.19 13.80
N LEU A 345 -5.49 -10.77 12.63
CA LEU A 345 -6.31 -10.09 11.62
C LEU A 345 -7.68 -9.72 12.21
N TYR A 346 -8.34 -10.67 12.87
CA TYR A 346 -9.65 -10.45 13.53
C TYR A 346 -9.59 -9.33 14.56
N TRP A 347 -8.58 -9.35 15.45
CA TRP A 347 -8.42 -8.31 16.48
C TRP A 347 -8.25 -6.93 15.87
N LEU A 348 -7.40 -6.80 14.87
CA LEU A 348 -7.16 -5.49 14.23
C LEU A 348 -8.41 -4.92 13.57
N MET A 349 -9.33 -5.75 13.10
CA MET A 349 -10.60 -5.29 12.53
C MET A 349 -11.63 -4.81 13.59
N GLN A 350 -11.38 -4.99 14.88
CA GLN A 350 -12.32 -4.55 15.91
C GLN A 350 -12.18 -3.06 16.21
N SER A 351 -13.31 -2.38 16.46
CA SER A 351 -13.36 -0.94 16.74
C SER A 351 -12.46 -0.52 17.91
N ASP A 352 -12.34 -1.35 18.94
CA ASP A 352 -11.53 -1.04 20.12
C ASP A 352 -10.04 -1.07 19.78
N ALA A 353 -9.59 -2.06 18.99
CA ALA A 353 -8.22 -2.12 18.50
C ALA A 353 -7.89 -0.90 17.60
N GLN A 354 -8.82 -0.54 16.70
CA GLN A 354 -8.66 0.64 15.84
C GLN A 354 -8.51 1.94 16.64
N LYS A 355 -9.30 2.11 17.71
CA LYS A 355 -9.18 3.28 18.60
C LYS A 355 -7.88 3.26 19.39
N GLU A 356 -7.46 2.11 19.90
CA GLU A 356 -6.23 1.98 20.69
C GLU A 356 -4.98 2.31 19.86
N VAL A 357 -4.97 1.91 18.58
CA VAL A 357 -3.79 2.00 17.73
C VAL A 357 -3.71 3.32 16.96
N PHE A 358 -4.84 3.87 16.51
CA PHE A 358 -4.88 4.96 15.53
C PHE A 358 -5.59 6.24 16.02
N ALA A 359 -6.18 6.26 17.23
CA ALA A 359 -6.89 7.44 17.76
C ALA A 359 -6.02 8.37 18.64
#